data_5c8c565e03aa854503f6983cc2389b5d
#
_entry.id   5c8c565e03aa854503f6983cc2389b5d
#
_cell.length_a   1.000
_cell.length_b   1.000
_cell.length_c   1.000
_cell.angle_alpha   90.00
_cell.angle_beta   90.00
_cell.angle_gamma   90.00
#
_symmetry.space_group_name_H-M   'P 1'
#
loop_
_entity.id
_entity.type
_entity.pdbx_description
1 polymer ?
#
loop_
_entity_poly.entity_id
_entity_poly.type
_entity_poly.pdbx_seq_one_letter_code
_entity_poly.pdbx_strand_id
1 'polypeptide(L)'
;MFVKFRGANDRMYKLGIMGYEWMRTSMEGMRRSNDYMSGNIFWMYNDCWPAVGCSMVDYYGVPKAAYYGFKMTAQKICACVYDDGKGLRIAVSNNSAGDSAAEIALHLVASDRIL
;
A
#
# COMPACT_ATOMS: atom_id res chain seq x y z
N MET A 1 -9.56 -14.66 10.52
CA MET A 1 -10.75 -14.48 9.65
C MET A 1 -10.37 -14.96 8.25
N PHE A 2 -11.06 -15.96 7.71
CA PHE A 2 -10.77 -16.47 6.37
C PHE A 2 -11.62 -15.73 5.34
N VAL A 3 -10.97 -15.24 4.27
CA VAL A 3 -11.68 -14.59 3.17
C VAL A 3 -12.41 -15.65 2.35
N LYS A 4 -13.74 -15.54 2.25
CA LYS A 4 -14.57 -16.40 1.40
C LYS A 4 -14.67 -15.80 0.00
N PHE A 5 -14.56 -16.64 -1.02
CA PHE A 5 -14.68 -16.24 -2.44
C PHE A 5 -16.01 -16.78 -3.01
N ARG A 6 -16.70 -15.93 -3.78
CA ARG A 6 -17.99 -16.25 -4.42
C ARG A 6 -17.86 -16.58 -5.92
N GLY A 7 -16.65 -16.86 -6.39
CA GLY A 7 -16.32 -17.14 -7.79
C GLY A 7 -15.02 -16.49 -8.21
N ALA A 8 -14.64 -16.66 -9.48
CA ALA A 8 -13.37 -16.19 -10.01
C ALA A 8 -13.23 -14.66 -9.94
N ASN A 9 -14.25 -13.93 -10.38
CA ASN A 9 -14.21 -12.45 -10.37
C ASN A 9 -14.13 -11.87 -8.96
N ASP A 10 -14.89 -12.39 -8.02
CA ASP A 10 -14.83 -11.99 -6.61
C ASP A 10 -13.45 -12.29 -6.02
N ARG A 11 -12.88 -13.44 -6.36
CA ARG A 11 -11.52 -13.81 -5.95
C ARG A 11 -10.49 -12.83 -6.50
N MET A 12 -10.52 -12.52 -7.78
CA MET A 12 -9.58 -11.58 -8.42
C MET A 12 -9.68 -10.19 -7.80
N TYR A 13 -10.89 -9.70 -7.57
CA TYR A 13 -11.12 -8.40 -6.94
C TYR A 13 -10.55 -8.35 -5.52
N LYS A 14 -10.87 -9.34 -4.69
CA LYS A 14 -10.37 -9.41 -3.30
C LYS A 14 -8.87 -9.57 -3.21
N LEU A 15 -8.27 -10.39 -4.06
CA LEU A 15 -6.81 -10.54 -4.13
C LEU A 15 -6.14 -9.23 -4.59
N GLY A 16 -6.77 -8.50 -5.50
CA GLY A 16 -6.32 -7.18 -5.91
C GLY A 16 -6.28 -6.20 -4.74
N ILE A 17 -7.38 -6.09 -3.97
CA ILE A 17 -7.43 -5.24 -2.77
C ILE A 17 -6.38 -5.67 -1.75
N MET A 18 -6.24 -6.96 -1.49
CA MET A 18 -5.24 -7.47 -0.55
C MET A 18 -3.82 -7.11 -1.01
N GLY A 19 -3.52 -7.23 -2.30
CA GLY A 19 -2.23 -6.84 -2.87
C GLY A 19 -1.95 -5.34 -2.74
N TYR A 20 -2.96 -4.50 -2.99
CA TYR A 20 -2.89 -3.05 -2.79
C TYR A 20 -2.57 -2.71 -1.34
N GLU A 21 -3.36 -3.22 -0.39
CA GLU A 21 -3.21 -2.93 1.04
C GLU A 21 -1.89 -3.47 1.60
N TRP A 22 -1.48 -4.67 1.17
CA TRP A 22 -0.20 -5.24 1.57
C TRP A 22 0.97 -4.37 1.13
N MET A 23 0.97 -3.95 -0.14
CA MET A 23 2.03 -3.09 -0.68
C MET A 23 2.04 -1.71 0.00
N ARG A 24 0.86 -1.09 0.15
CA ARG A 24 0.71 0.19 0.83
C ARG A 24 1.24 0.13 2.26
N THR A 25 0.77 -0.84 3.05
CA THR A 25 1.14 -0.98 4.46
C THR A 25 2.62 -1.27 4.64
N SER A 26 3.21 -2.11 3.77
CA SER A 26 4.65 -2.42 3.80
C SER A 26 5.49 -1.17 3.55
N MET A 27 5.12 -0.37 2.55
CA MET A 27 5.81 0.87 2.22
C MET A 27 5.65 1.94 3.30
N GLU A 28 4.45 2.11 3.83
CA GLU A 28 4.20 3.03 4.95
C GLU A 28 5.01 2.64 6.19
N GLY A 29 5.07 1.33 6.50
CA GLY A 29 5.88 0.80 7.59
C GLY A 29 7.37 1.11 7.42
N MET A 30 7.91 0.90 6.22
CA MET A 30 9.28 1.22 5.89
C MET A 30 9.55 2.73 6.04
N ARG A 31 8.69 3.58 5.50
CA ARG A 31 8.84 5.03 5.56
C ARG A 31 8.77 5.62 6.98
N ARG A 32 8.02 4.99 7.86
CA ARG A 32 8.03 5.35 9.30
C ARG A 32 9.33 4.97 10.00
N SER A 33 10.06 4.04 9.44
CA SER A 33 11.26 3.44 10.03
C SER A 33 12.54 3.97 9.37
N ASN A 34 12.51 5.18 8.82
CA ASN A 34 13.64 5.80 8.11
C ASN A 34 14.95 5.88 8.92
N ASP A 35 14.85 5.87 10.25
CA ASP A 35 16.03 5.93 11.13
C ASP A 35 16.95 4.70 10.98
N TYR A 36 16.40 3.57 10.52
CA TYR A 36 17.14 2.31 10.36
C TYR A 36 16.84 1.54 9.07
N MET A 37 15.87 1.99 8.26
CA MET A 37 15.53 1.36 6.98
C MET A 37 15.80 2.32 5.83
N SER A 38 16.74 1.97 4.96
CA SER A 38 17.17 2.82 3.84
C SER A 38 16.48 2.49 2.52
N GLY A 39 15.73 1.41 2.43
CA GLY A 39 15.06 1.02 1.18
C GLY A 39 14.30 -0.29 1.27
N ASN A 40 13.62 -0.63 0.19
CA ASN A 40 12.87 -1.86 0.03
C ASN A 40 13.15 -2.48 -1.34
N ILE A 41 13.26 -3.79 -1.40
CA ILE A 41 13.43 -4.55 -2.63
C ILE A 41 12.21 -5.43 -2.82
N PHE A 42 11.50 -5.25 -3.93
CA PHE A 42 10.31 -6.02 -4.23
C PHE A 42 10.62 -7.26 -5.06
N TRP A 43 10.07 -8.38 -4.68
CA TRP A 43 10.01 -9.58 -5.46
C TRP A 43 8.57 -9.86 -5.85
N MET A 44 8.19 -9.59 -7.11
CA MET A 44 9.02 -9.09 -8.20
C MET A 44 8.28 -7.97 -8.93
N TYR A 45 8.97 -7.23 -9.82
CA TYR A 45 8.37 -6.13 -10.55
C TYR A 45 7.26 -6.60 -11.50
N ASN A 46 7.54 -7.59 -12.35
CA ASN A 46 6.58 -8.10 -13.33
C ASN A 46 6.53 -9.63 -13.37
N ASP A 47 5.39 -10.18 -13.80
CA ASP A 47 5.26 -11.60 -14.04
C ASP A 47 6.03 -12.02 -15.30
N CYS A 48 6.65 -13.21 -15.26
CA CYS A 48 7.36 -13.80 -16.39
C CYS A 48 6.47 -14.75 -17.22
N TRP A 49 5.25 -15.05 -16.77
CA TRP A 49 4.18 -15.75 -17.50
C TRP A 49 2.82 -15.31 -16.99
N PRO A 50 1.71 -15.57 -17.74
CA PRO A 50 0.36 -15.24 -17.29
C PRO A 50 -0.03 -16.03 -16.03
N ALA A 51 0.08 -15.41 -14.88
CA ALA A 51 -0.24 -16.03 -13.59
C ALA A 51 -0.81 -15.01 -12.61
N VAL A 52 -1.49 -15.53 -11.58
CA VAL A 52 -1.87 -14.74 -10.41
C VAL A 52 -0.68 -14.77 -9.44
N GLY A 53 0.21 -13.81 -9.59
CA GLY A 53 1.40 -13.67 -8.76
C GLY A 53 1.42 -12.39 -7.93
N CYS A 54 2.41 -12.25 -7.06
CA CYS A 54 2.61 -11.09 -6.20
C CYS A 54 3.41 -9.95 -6.88
N SER A 55 3.60 -10.01 -8.20
CA SER A 55 4.24 -8.93 -8.97
C SER A 55 3.39 -7.67 -9.00
N MET A 56 4.04 -6.53 -9.24
CA MET A 56 3.35 -5.24 -9.40
C MET A 56 2.75 -5.05 -10.78
N VAL A 57 3.34 -5.66 -11.81
CA VAL A 57 2.89 -5.60 -13.21
C VAL A 57 2.66 -7.02 -13.70
N ASP A 58 1.61 -7.26 -14.47
CA ASP A 58 1.34 -8.57 -15.03
C ASP A 58 2.22 -8.90 -16.25
N TYR A 59 2.09 -10.11 -16.78
CA TYR A 59 2.83 -10.56 -17.97
C TYR A 59 2.59 -9.68 -19.21
N TYR A 60 1.42 -9.08 -19.33
CA TYR A 60 1.03 -8.25 -20.48
C TYR A 60 1.41 -6.77 -20.30
N GLY A 61 2.11 -6.42 -19.22
CA GLY A 61 2.52 -5.06 -18.94
C GLY A 61 1.43 -4.21 -18.26
N VAL A 62 0.35 -4.82 -17.78
CA VAL A 62 -0.74 -4.10 -17.10
C VAL A 62 -0.44 -3.99 -15.61
N PRO A 63 -0.45 -2.76 -15.03
CA PRO A 63 -0.25 -2.57 -13.60
C PRO A 63 -1.36 -3.23 -12.77
N LYS A 64 -0.97 -4.04 -11.80
CA LYS A 64 -1.88 -4.63 -10.82
C LYS A 64 -2.22 -3.63 -9.70
N ALA A 65 -3.21 -3.96 -8.87
CA ALA A 65 -3.59 -3.11 -7.74
C ALA A 65 -2.41 -2.79 -6.79
N ALA A 66 -1.51 -3.75 -6.57
CA ALA A 66 -0.28 -3.58 -5.79
C ALA A 66 0.62 -2.44 -6.29
N TYR A 67 0.71 -2.25 -7.62
CA TYR A 67 1.45 -1.13 -8.22
C TYR A 67 0.92 0.23 -7.74
N TYR A 68 -0.40 0.39 -7.66
CA TYR A 68 -1.00 1.65 -7.23
C TYR A 68 -0.83 1.88 -5.73
N GLY A 69 -0.84 0.82 -4.91
CA GLY A 69 -0.47 0.91 -3.49
C GLY A 69 0.96 1.41 -3.30
N PHE A 70 1.90 0.86 -4.08
CA PHE A 70 3.29 1.34 -4.12
C PHE A 70 3.38 2.79 -4.60
N LYS A 71 2.79 3.11 -5.76
CA LYS A 71 2.84 4.44 -6.37
C LYS A 71 2.34 5.54 -5.43
N MET A 72 1.27 5.25 -4.69
CA MET A 72 0.70 6.19 -3.73
C MET A 72 1.66 6.49 -2.58
N THR A 73 2.37 5.49 -2.08
CA THR A 73 3.28 5.62 -0.94
C THR A 73 4.71 5.97 -1.32
N ALA A 74 5.08 5.88 -2.61
CA ALA A 74 6.41 6.24 -3.12
C ALA A 74 6.57 7.73 -3.44
N GLN A 75 5.61 8.58 -3.10
CA GLN A 75 5.69 10.03 -3.26
C GLN A 75 6.83 10.61 -2.41
N LYS A 76 7.42 11.74 -2.82
CA LYS A 76 8.48 12.40 -2.07
C LYS A 76 8.06 12.70 -0.63
N ILE A 77 6.87 13.26 -0.46
CA ILE A 77 6.24 13.45 0.86
C ILE A 77 5.12 12.42 0.97
N CYS A 78 5.11 11.67 2.06
CA CYS A 78 4.08 10.68 2.33
C CYS A 78 3.60 10.81 3.77
N ALA A 79 2.30 10.91 3.95
CA ALA A 79 1.65 10.82 5.26
C ALA A 79 0.92 9.48 5.38
N CYS A 80 1.05 8.83 6.52
CA CYS A 80 0.32 7.60 6.82
C CYS A 80 -0.26 7.61 8.23
N VAL A 81 -1.38 6.94 8.40
CA VAL A 81 -2.04 6.73 9.69
C VAL A 81 -1.79 5.29 10.13
N TYR A 82 -1.41 5.10 11.37
CA TYR A 82 -1.19 3.77 11.94
C TYR A 82 -1.59 3.72 13.40
N ASP A 83 -1.83 2.52 13.91
CA ASP A 83 -2.06 2.27 15.33
C ASP A 83 -0.74 1.82 15.98
N ASP A 84 -0.34 2.49 17.07
CA ASP A 84 0.86 2.13 17.85
C ASP A 84 0.52 1.27 19.09
N GLY A 85 -0.72 0.80 19.19
CA GLY A 85 -1.26 0.06 20.33
C GLY A 85 -1.72 0.95 21.48
N LYS A 86 -1.49 2.28 21.40
CA LYS A 86 -1.97 3.29 22.34
C LYS A 86 -2.94 4.27 21.69
N GLY A 87 -3.12 4.17 20.39
CA GLY A 87 -4.02 4.99 19.60
C GLY A 87 -3.50 5.29 18.21
N LEU A 88 -4.29 6.04 17.43
CA LEU A 88 -3.93 6.42 16.08
C LEU A 88 -2.85 7.50 16.08
N ARG A 89 -1.85 7.27 15.22
CA ARG A 89 -0.74 8.18 14.96
C ARG A 89 -0.69 8.56 13.50
N ILE A 90 -0.18 9.75 13.22
CA ILE A 90 0.14 10.19 11.88
C ILE A 90 1.66 10.32 11.77
N ALA A 91 2.26 9.63 10.82
CA ALA A 91 3.65 9.80 10.46
C ALA A 91 3.75 10.50 9.11
N VAL A 92 4.66 11.45 9.00
CA VAL A 92 4.98 12.13 7.75
C VAL A 92 6.45 11.91 7.45
N SER A 93 6.74 11.42 6.26
CA SER A 93 8.11 11.25 5.80
C SER A 93 8.37 12.12 4.58
N ASN A 94 9.52 12.80 4.58
CA ASN A 94 9.99 13.62 3.46
C ASN A 94 11.29 12.99 2.92
N ASN A 95 11.23 12.48 1.69
CA ASN A 95 12.38 11.94 0.96
C ASN A 95 12.84 12.90 -0.15
N SER A 96 12.49 14.19 -0.07
CA SER A 96 13.05 15.21 -0.95
C SER A 96 14.42 15.69 -0.44
N ALA A 97 15.18 16.38 -1.32
CA ALA A 97 16.51 16.86 -1.00
C ALA A 97 16.54 18.09 -0.06
N GLY A 98 15.38 18.60 0.37
CA GLY A 98 15.27 19.79 1.22
C GLY A 98 13.99 19.81 2.03
N ASP A 99 13.85 20.81 2.88
CA ASP A 99 12.65 21.04 3.68
C ASP A 99 11.46 21.37 2.79
N SER A 100 10.28 20.87 3.19
CA SER A 100 9.02 21.09 2.48
C SER A 100 7.90 21.34 3.50
N ALA A 101 7.09 22.34 3.23
CA ALA A 101 5.84 22.54 3.96
C ALA A 101 4.75 21.65 3.35
N ALA A 102 3.96 21.01 4.18
CA ALA A 102 2.82 20.21 3.78
C ALA A 102 1.64 20.45 4.72
N GLU A 103 0.45 20.52 4.17
CA GLU A 103 -0.79 20.56 4.93
C GLU A 103 -1.39 19.15 4.95
N ILE A 104 -1.81 18.68 6.12
CA ILE A 104 -2.41 17.37 6.29
C ILE A 104 -3.84 17.56 6.78
N ALA A 105 -4.80 17.09 5.97
CA ALA A 105 -6.20 17.01 6.37
C ALA A 105 -6.57 15.57 6.72
N LEU A 106 -7.06 15.36 7.95
CA LEU A 106 -7.55 14.07 8.40
C LEU A 106 -9.08 14.07 8.38
N HIS A 107 -9.66 13.16 7.61
CA HIS A 107 -11.10 12.96 7.54
C HIS A 107 -11.47 11.64 8.21
N LEU A 108 -12.28 11.71 9.27
CA LEU A 108 -12.86 10.53 9.89
C LEU A 108 -14.19 10.24 9.22
N VAL A 109 -14.30 9.09 8.58
CA VAL A 109 -15.54 8.63 7.93
C VAL A 109 -16.11 7.47 8.73
N ALA A 110 -17.31 7.66 9.28
CA ALA A 110 -18.06 6.57 9.89
C ALA A 110 -18.87 5.86 8.79
N SER A 111 -18.81 4.54 8.75
CA SER A 111 -19.66 3.72 7.88
C SER A 111 -20.78 3.12 8.71
N ASP A 112 -22.03 3.49 8.42
CA ASP A 112 -23.22 2.94 9.08
C ASP A 112 -23.56 1.53 8.61
N ARG A 113 -22.75 0.95 7.74
CA ARG A 113 -22.95 -0.41 7.21
C ARG A 113 -21.77 -1.30 7.59
N ILE A 114 -22.02 -2.17 8.56
CA ILE A 114 -21.21 -3.37 8.74
C ILE A 114 -21.62 -4.35 7.63
N LEU A 115 -20.72 -4.62 6.72
CA LEU A 115 -20.93 -5.62 5.66
C LEU A 115 -20.65 -7.03 6.21
#